data_debcafe505c5f895fef8188824e6ffba
#
_entry.id   debcafe505c5f895fef8188824e6ffba
#
_cell.length_a   1.000
_cell.length_b   1.000
_cell.length_c   1.000
_cell.angle_alpha   90.00
_cell.angle_beta   90.00
_cell.angle_gamma   90.00
#
_symmetry.space_group_name_H-M   'P 1'
#
loop_
_entity.id
_entity.type
_entity.pdbx_description
1 polymer ?
#
loop_
_entity_poly.entity_id
_entity_poly.type
_entity_poly.pdbx_seq_one_letter_code
_entity_poly.pdbx_strand_id
1 'polypeptide(L)'
;MPLKRMVLQMGQGTDIRGKDSTKAAERAVRDALWRNNLQIADVLGQPRDNMIIQVTIGAPRPETIDIAAVSAVFPYGQVNVTCEEGGLEIETPKVGDSTLLAHAAVVVHMNVPDAPPGDNQGTDQ
;
A
#
# COMPACT_ATOMS: atom_id res chain seq x y z
N MET A 1 2.84 -24.30 -1.35
CA MET A 1 2.45 -23.68 -0.08
C MET A 1 1.38 -22.66 -0.37
N PRO A 2 0.35 -22.58 0.45
CA PRO A 2 -0.73 -21.63 0.18
C PRO A 2 -0.27 -20.18 0.32
N LEU A 3 -0.85 -19.33 -0.51
CA LEU A 3 -0.61 -17.90 -0.46
C LEU A 3 -1.54 -17.30 0.59
N LYS A 4 -1.00 -16.65 1.60
CA LYS A 4 -1.77 -16.11 2.71
C LYS A 4 -1.52 -14.62 2.85
N ARG A 5 -2.57 -13.90 3.23
CA ARG A 5 -2.43 -12.49 3.55
C ARG A 5 -1.76 -12.36 4.92
N MET A 6 -0.62 -11.72 4.94
CA MET A 6 0.18 -11.60 6.16
C MET A 6 0.17 -10.20 6.75
N VAL A 7 -0.03 -9.17 5.92
CA VAL A 7 0.04 -7.78 6.37
C VAL A 7 -1.03 -6.98 5.66
N LEU A 8 -1.66 -6.08 6.39
CA LEU A 8 -2.50 -5.02 5.84
C LEU A 8 -2.11 -3.74 6.54
N GLN A 9 -1.70 -2.75 5.76
CA GLN A 9 -1.39 -1.42 6.25
C GLN A 9 -2.15 -0.40 5.42
N MET A 10 -2.57 0.67 6.06
CA MET A 10 -3.26 1.75 5.38
C MET A 10 -2.57 3.07 5.69
N GLY A 11 -2.59 3.96 4.73
CA GLY A 11 -1.99 5.26 4.90
C GLY A 11 -2.71 6.31 4.06
N GLN A 12 -2.38 7.56 4.31
CA GLN A 12 -2.93 8.65 3.53
C GLN A 12 -1.84 9.67 3.24
N GLY A 13 -2.00 10.36 2.13
CA GLY A 13 -1.05 11.37 1.72
C GLY A 13 -1.75 12.51 1.02
N THR A 14 -1.15 13.67 1.06
CA THR A 14 -1.74 14.86 0.48
C THR A 14 -0.79 15.52 -0.50
N ASP A 15 -1.37 16.22 -1.47
CA ASP A 15 -0.67 17.20 -2.28
C ASP A 15 -1.41 18.51 -2.10
N ILE A 16 -0.76 19.48 -1.48
CA ILE A 16 -1.42 20.72 -1.06
C ILE A 16 -1.68 21.63 -2.23
N ARG A 17 -0.82 21.57 -3.25
CA ARG A 17 -0.92 22.38 -4.47
C ARG A 17 -0.59 21.50 -5.65
N GLY A 18 -0.92 21.95 -6.83
CA GLY A 18 -0.50 21.27 -8.05
C GLY A 18 -1.40 20.15 -8.52
N LYS A 19 -2.38 19.73 -7.71
CA LYS A 19 -3.35 18.71 -8.11
C LYS A 19 -2.71 17.43 -8.62
N ASP A 20 -1.62 17.01 -7.98
CA ASP A 20 -0.86 15.86 -8.45
C ASP A 20 -1.25 14.62 -7.67
N SER A 21 -2.12 13.79 -8.27
CA SER A 21 -2.58 12.56 -7.62
C SER A 21 -1.45 11.56 -7.45
N THR A 22 -0.43 11.57 -8.31
CA THR A 22 0.73 10.70 -8.14
C THR A 22 1.49 11.04 -6.87
N LYS A 23 1.75 12.32 -6.63
CA LYS A 23 2.44 12.73 -5.40
C LYS A 23 1.64 12.35 -4.16
N ALA A 24 0.33 12.60 -4.19
CA ALA A 24 -0.51 12.23 -3.07
C ALA A 24 -0.48 10.72 -2.83
N ALA A 25 -0.53 9.93 -3.90
CA ALA A 25 -0.47 8.47 -3.80
C ALA A 25 0.87 8.00 -3.24
N GLU A 26 1.98 8.56 -3.72
CA GLU A 26 3.30 8.19 -3.20
C GLU A 26 3.40 8.48 -1.70
N ARG A 27 2.90 9.62 -1.27
CA ARG A 27 2.90 9.98 0.15
C ARG A 27 2.01 9.08 0.96
N ALA A 28 0.88 8.65 0.40
CA ALA A 28 -0.01 7.70 1.07
C ALA A 28 0.67 6.36 1.29
N VAL A 29 1.40 5.87 0.28
CA VAL A 29 2.14 4.62 0.41
C VAL A 29 3.25 4.77 1.43
N ARG A 30 4.00 5.86 1.40
CA ARG A 30 5.06 6.08 2.39
C ARG A 30 4.51 6.15 3.81
N ASP A 31 3.33 6.75 3.98
CA ASP A 31 2.68 6.80 5.28
C ASP A 31 2.32 5.40 5.77
N ALA A 32 1.80 4.55 4.89
CA ALA A 32 1.51 3.17 5.24
C ALA A 32 2.77 2.40 5.64
N LEU A 33 3.86 2.60 4.89
CA LEU A 33 5.12 1.92 5.16
C LEU A 33 5.84 2.47 6.40
N TRP A 34 5.62 3.72 6.73
CA TRP A 34 6.23 4.33 7.92
C TRP A 34 5.83 3.60 9.18
N ARG A 35 4.57 3.16 9.25
CA ARG A 35 4.05 2.46 10.41
C ARG A 35 4.45 1.01 10.46
N ASN A 36 4.84 0.44 9.31
CA ASN A 36 5.22 -0.95 9.20
C ASN A 36 6.17 -1.10 8.02
N ASN A 37 7.39 -1.43 8.30
CA ASN A 37 8.43 -1.52 7.28
C ASN A 37 8.49 -2.90 6.61
N LEU A 38 7.40 -3.64 6.62
CA LEU A 38 7.25 -4.90 5.89
C LEU A 38 8.35 -5.92 6.19
N GLN A 39 8.60 -6.16 7.47
CA GLN A 39 9.65 -7.11 7.88
C GLN A 39 9.16 -8.55 7.90
N ILE A 40 7.96 -8.82 7.41
CA ILE A 40 7.38 -10.16 7.52
C ILE A 40 8.24 -11.22 6.82
N ALA A 41 8.86 -10.88 5.70
CA ALA A 41 9.73 -11.85 5.00
C ALA A 41 10.91 -12.24 5.87
N ASP A 42 11.52 -11.27 6.54
CA ASP A 42 12.66 -11.54 7.43
C ASP A 42 12.23 -12.42 8.60
N VAL A 43 11.06 -12.16 9.18
CA VAL A 43 10.53 -12.94 10.28
C VAL A 43 10.30 -14.39 9.85
N LEU A 44 9.86 -14.60 8.61
CA LEU A 44 9.60 -15.95 8.08
C LEU A 44 10.83 -16.61 7.48
N GLY A 45 11.97 -15.92 7.46
CA GLY A 45 13.19 -16.46 6.89
C GLY A 45 13.13 -16.62 5.39
N GLN A 46 12.36 -15.79 4.71
CA GLN A 46 12.20 -15.85 3.25
C GLN A 46 12.82 -14.63 2.59
N PRO A 47 13.23 -14.73 1.32
CA PRO A 47 13.68 -13.56 0.59
C PRO A 47 12.58 -12.51 0.50
N ARG A 48 12.97 -11.24 0.61
CA ARG A 48 12.01 -10.13 0.55
C ARG A 48 11.25 -10.08 -0.76
N ASP A 49 11.88 -10.52 -1.85
CA ASP A 49 11.23 -10.55 -3.16
C ASP A 49 10.13 -11.60 -3.26
N ASN A 50 10.00 -12.47 -2.27
CA ASN A 50 8.86 -13.40 -2.22
C ASN A 50 7.56 -12.73 -1.78
N MET A 51 7.64 -11.51 -1.24
CA MET A 51 6.44 -10.78 -0.88
C MET A 51 5.67 -10.37 -2.13
N ILE A 52 4.38 -10.71 -2.16
CA ILE A 52 3.48 -10.26 -3.20
C ILE A 52 2.70 -9.10 -2.62
N ILE A 53 2.97 -7.91 -3.12
CA ILE A 53 2.48 -6.67 -2.53
C ILE A 53 1.41 -6.10 -3.44
N GLN A 54 0.19 -6.08 -2.95
CA GLN A 54 -0.93 -5.48 -3.66
C GLN A 54 -1.21 -4.12 -3.04
N VAL A 55 -1.13 -3.08 -3.86
CA VAL A 55 -1.37 -1.70 -3.44
C VAL A 55 -2.65 -1.23 -4.12
N THR A 56 -3.58 -0.72 -3.34
CA THR A 56 -4.78 -0.09 -3.87
C THR A 56 -4.77 1.38 -3.47
N ILE A 57 -4.87 2.24 -4.46
CA ILE A 57 -4.87 3.69 -4.25
C ILE A 57 -6.27 4.22 -4.51
N GLY A 58 -6.81 4.97 -3.57
CA GLY A 58 -8.02 5.76 -3.79
C GLY A 58 -7.66 7.23 -3.86
N ALA A 59 -7.91 7.86 -4.99
CA ALA A 59 -7.52 9.26 -5.20
C ALA A 59 -8.39 9.89 -6.28
N PRO A 60 -8.50 11.24 -6.29
CA PRO A 60 -9.13 11.93 -7.41
C PRO A 60 -8.33 11.69 -8.69
N ARG A 61 -9.04 11.57 -9.80
CA ARG A 61 -8.44 11.34 -11.11
C ARG A 61 -7.42 10.21 -11.11
N PRO A 62 -7.86 9.00 -10.74
CA PRO A 62 -6.91 7.88 -10.59
C PRO A 62 -6.20 7.53 -11.89
N GLU A 63 -6.81 7.84 -13.03
CA GLU A 63 -6.21 7.56 -14.33
C GLU A 63 -4.94 8.38 -14.58
N THR A 64 -4.71 9.45 -13.80
CA THR A 64 -3.53 10.29 -13.97
C THR A 64 -2.35 9.81 -13.13
N ILE A 65 -2.53 8.81 -12.30
CA ILE A 65 -1.48 8.33 -11.41
C ILE A 65 -0.45 7.53 -12.21
N ASP A 66 0.81 7.90 -12.01
CA ASP A 66 1.93 7.14 -12.59
C ASP A 66 2.18 5.92 -11.73
N ILE A 67 1.68 4.78 -12.18
CA ILE A 67 1.77 3.52 -11.42
C ILE A 67 3.22 3.12 -11.21
N ALA A 68 4.09 3.35 -12.20
CA ALA A 68 5.50 3.00 -12.05
C ALA A 68 6.15 3.81 -10.93
N ALA A 69 5.79 5.08 -10.80
CA ALA A 69 6.33 5.94 -9.73
C ALA A 69 5.88 5.44 -8.36
N VAL A 70 4.62 5.03 -8.23
CA VAL A 70 4.12 4.50 -6.97
C VAL A 70 4.81 3.17 -6.63
N SER A 71 4.94 2.29 -7.63
CA SER A 71 5.64 1.00 -7.43
C SER A 71 7.07 1.21 -6.98
N ALA A 72 7.73 2.25 -7.46
CA ALA A 72 9.14 2.52 -7.14
C ALA A 72 9.35 2.93 -5.69
N VAL A 73 8.30 3.24 -4.95
CA VAL A 73 8.41 3.51 -3.52
C VAL A 73 8.85 2.25 -2.75
N PHE A 74 8.52 1.08 -3.27
CA PHE A 74 8.89 -0.19 -2.63
C PHE A 74 10.27 -0.60 -3.10
N PRO A 75 11.21 -0.85 -2.17
CA PRO A 75 12.56 -1.23 -2.55
C PRO A 75 12.68 -2.71 -2.94
N TYR A 76 11.67 -3.52 -2.68
CA TYR A 76 11.70 -4.95 -2.95
C TYR A 76 10.27 -5.48 -2.97
N GLY A 77 10.14 -6.75 -3.39
CA GLY A 77 8.86 -7.42 -3.48
C GLY A 77 8.29 -7.35 -4.88
N GLN A 78 7.23 -8.12 -5.09
CA GLN A 78 6.49 -8.13 -6.34
C GLN A 78 5.29 -7.21 -6.17
N VAL A 79 5.39 -6.00 -6.71
CA VAL A 79 4.42 -4.94 -6.44
C VAL A 79 3.44 -4.82 -7.58
N ASN A 80 2.16 -4.80 -7.24
CA ASN A 80 1.07 -4.55 -8.18
C ASN A 80 0.21 -3.42 -7.64
N VAL A 81 0.09 -2.34 -8.41
CA VAL A 81 -0.64 -1.15 -7.99
C VAL A 81 -1.90 -1.01 -8.82
N THR A 82 -3.04 -0.85 -8.15
CA THR A 82 -4.30 -0.50 -8.82
C THR A 82 -4.81 0.81 -8.22
N CYS A 83 -5.46 1.60 -9.04
CA CYS A 83 -5.96 2.91 -8.65
C CYS A 83 -7.44 3.00 -8.95
N GLU A 84 -8.17 3.61 -8.03
CA GLU A 84 -9.60 3.80 -8.19
C GLU A 84 -9.99 5.18 -7.68
N GLU A 85 -11.17 5.63 -8.05
CA GLU A 85 -11.69 6.90 -7.58
C GLU A 85 -11.86 6.87 -6.09
N GLY A 86 -11.38 7.88 -5.41
CA GLY A 86 -11.48 7.98 -3.96
C GLY A 86 -10.76 9.21 -3.45
N GLY A 87 -10.43 9.19 -2.17
CA GLY A 87 -9.78 10.32 -1.54
C GLY A 87 -10.67 11.56 -1.49
N LEU A 88 -10.05 12.71 -1.44
CA LEU A 88 -10.76 13.98 -1.38
C LEU A 88 -10.01 15.02 -2.20
N GLU A 89 -10.75 15.97 -2.72
CA GLU A 89 -10.18 17.16 -3.34
C GLU A 89 -10.94 18.37 -2.82
N ILE A 90 -10.21 19.29 -2.21
CA ILE A 90 -10.78 20.49 -1.64
C ILE A 90 -10.17 21.69 -2.35
N GLU A 91 -11.01 22.51 -2.97
CA GLU A 91 -10.53 23.73 -3.60
C GLU A 91 -10.05 24.71 -2.53
N THR A 92 -8.92 25.34 -2.82
CA THR A 92 -8.39 26.37 -1.96
C THR A 92 -8.99 27.73 -2.38
N PRO A 93 -8.86 28.77 -1.54
CA PRO A 93 -9.35 30.10 -1.92
C PRO A 93 -8.72 30.65 -3.21
N LYS A 94 -7.53 30.16 -3.57
CA LYS A 94 -6.89 30.58 -4.79
C LYS A 94 -7.46 29.79 -5.97
N VAL A 95 -7.94 30.49 -6.98
CA VAL A 95 -8.55 29.87 -8.14
C VAL A 95 -7.56 28.95 -8.82
N GLY A 96 -8.00 27.74 -9.13
CA GLY A 96 -7.20 26.76 -9.82
C GLY A 96 -6.35 25.86 -8.95
N ASP A 97 -6.30 26.11 -7.65
CA ASP A 97 -5.56 25.26 -6.72
C ASP A 97 -6.51 24.38 -5.91
N SER A 98 -6.03 23.19 -5.59
CA SER A 98 -6.76 22.25 -4.73
C SER A 98 -5.78 21.51 -3.87
N THR A 99 -6.26 21.07 -2.71
CA THR A 99 -5.54 20.09 -1.90
C THR A 99 -6.14 18.72 -2.18
N LEU A 100 -5.29 17.77 -2.54
CA LEU A 100 -5.71 16.40 -2.80
C LEU A 100 -5.30 15.51 -1.64
N LEU A 101 -6.17 14.58 -1.30
CA LEU A 101 -5.86 13.54 -0.33
C LEU A 101 -6.07 12.19 -0.98
N ALA A 102 -5.07 11.34 -0.90
CA ALA A 102 -5.14 9.96 -1.37
C ALA A 102 -5.06 9.00 -0.21
N HIS A 103 -5.72 7.86 -0.36
CA HIS A 103 -5.61 6.73 0.56
C HIS A 103 -4.85 5.61 -0.12
N ALA A 104 -4.10 4.85 0.65
CA ALA A 104 -3.42 3.65 0.16
C ALA A 104 -3.69 2.50 1.10
N ALA A 105 -3.97 1.33 0.52
CA ALA A 105 -4.00 0.08 1.25
C ALA A 105 -2.89 -0.79 0.69
N VAL A 106 -2.03 -1.30 1.57
CA VAL A 106 -0.91 -2.16 1.21
C VAL A 106 -1.16 -3.52 1.83
N VAL A 107 -1.33 -4.53 0.99
CA VAL A 107 -1.59 -5.89 1.43
C VAL A 107 -0.45 -6.77 0.96
N VAL A 108 0.14 -7.53 1.87
CA VAL A 108 1.24 -8.43 1.56
C VAL A 108 0.77 -9.86 1.69
N HIS A 109 0.97 -10.64 0.64
CA HIS A 109 0.74 -12.08 0.63
C HIS A 109 2.07 -12.80 0.53
N MET A 110 2.16 -13.93 1.19
CA MET A 110 3.33 -14.80 1.10
C MET A 110 2.88 -16.25 1.11
N ASN A 111 3.67 -17.10 0.48
CA ASN A 111 3.46 -18.53 0.57
C ASN A 111 3.93 -19.01 1.94
N VAL A 112 3.01 -19.50 2.73
CA VAL A 112 3.28 -19.95 4.09
C VAL A 112 2.62 -21.31 4.25
N PRO A 113 3.34 -22.32 4.81
CA PRO A 113 2.72 -23.62 5.01
C PRO A 113 1.62 -23.55 6.07
N ASP A 114 0.64 -24.42 5.91
CA ASP A 114 -0.39 -24.57 6.93
C ASP A 114 0.23 -25.14 8.22
N ALA A 115 -0.39 -24.82 9.35
CA ALA A 115 0.05 -25.38 10.60
C ALA A 115 -0.16 -26.90 10.59
N PRO A 116 0.79 -27.67 11.13
CA PRO A 116 0.61 -29.13 11.21
C PRO A 116 -0.61 -29.46 12.06
N PRO A 117 -1.30 -30.57 11.74
CA PRO A 117 -2.42 -31.01 12.56
C PRO A 117 -1.99 -31.21 14.01
N GLY A 118 -2.81 -30.76 14.93
CA GLY A 118 -2.52 -30.89 16.35
C GLY A 118 -1.61 -29.86 16.93
N ASP A 119 -1.17 -28.92 16.10
CA ASP A 119 -0.19 -27.93 16.50
C ASP A 119 -0.82 -26.57 16.70
N ASN A 120 -2.10 -26.54 16.82
CA ASN A 120 -2.79 -25.28 16.80
C ASN A 120 -3.46 -25.00 18.09
N GLN A 121 -2.82 -25.38 19.11
CA GLN A 121 -3.45 -25.13 20.28
C GLN A 121 -3.75 -23.74 20.46
N GLY A 122 -4.44 -23.56 20.66
CA GLY A 122 -4.68 -22.46 20.84
C GLY A 122 -4.60 -21.37 20.53
N THR A 123 -4.54 -21.38 20.37
CA THR A 123 -4.29 -20.45 20.02
C THR A 123 -5.18 -19.77 19.63
N ASP A 124 -5.66 -19.62 19.67
CA ASP A 124 -6.30 -18.99 19.11
C ASP A 124 -6.79 -18.08 19.53
N GLN A 125 -6.61 -17.77 19.83
CA GLN A 125 -6.97 -16.83 20.08
C GLN A 125 -7.10 -16.03 19.68
#